data_c9b931aadf1833c704bff63b5bace5b9
#
_entry.id   c9b931aadf1833c704bff63b5bace5b9
#
_cell.length_a   1.000
_cell.length_b   1.000
_cell.length_c   1.000
_cell.angle_alpha   90.00
_cell.angle_beta   90.00
_cell.angle_gamma   90.00
#
_symmetry.space_group_name_H-M   'P 1'
#
loop_
_entity.id
_entity.type
_entity.pdbx_description
1 polymer ?
#
loop_
_entity_poly.entity_id
_entity_poly.type
_entity_poly.pdbx_seq_one_letter_code
_entity_poly.pdbx_strand_id
1 'polypeptide(L)'
;MALWKTNEVKVDIASYMHYIRGVKKVGKSTLFKQLIEKIGQGDMNKGLLISLGDEDGYKALSGLVVATAPTWSDLVEIIDELVENPKDNEFKFIALDTIDELFQLATEEVFRLHKKKYNEICESLNSALKGYGAGRAKVKELVREQVARLKSSYGLFCIGHTKLRDVNEKGMAEAYQQLTTSLPFDFDSVIADKADIIATISIDKEVIDAEEVNGKMVGSLGGITRWIHFRDDNFNVDCGARFGSIVDKVELSAENYIEAIENAIKSASGKSESEIKEKKVEEVKERLEVAEELAEKSKGVDSEKNKELADIVKEKFPKASKEIKDQVKAILTENDIKLNNPEDAPTAELQKAVDLLVEKESE
;
A
#
# COMPACT_ATOMS: atom_id res chain seq x y z
N MET A 1 -25.74 -18.93 7.73
CA MET A 1 -25.03 -17.81 8.39
C MET A 1 -25.54 -16.49 7.80
N ALA A 2 -25.70 -15.43 8.62
CA ALA A 2 -26.07 -14.13 8.07
C ALA A 2 -24.91 -13.57 7.24
N LEU A 3 -25.24 -13.07 6.02
CA LEU A 3 -24.26 -12.47 5.10
C LEU A 3 -23.77 -11.07 5.53
N TRP A 4 -24.28 -10.54 6.64
CA TRP A 4 -23.96 -9.22 7.18
C TRP A 4 -23.71 -9.29 8.68
N LYS A 5 -22.74 -8.49 9.13
CA LYS A 5 -22.41 -8.31 10.56
C LYS A 5 -22.39 -6.80 10.86
N THR A 6 -22.69 -6.43 12.09
CA THR A 6 -22.47 -5.05 12.55
C THR A 6 -20.98 -4.75 12.53
N ASN A 7 -20.59 -3.64 11.90
CA ASN A 7 -19.19 -3.21 11.90
C ASN A 7 -18.83 -2.62 13.27
N GLU A 8 -17.70 -3.02 13.80
CA GLU A 8 -17.11 -2.43 14.99
C GLU A 8 -15.82 -1.70 14.65
N VAL A 9 -15.60 -0.58 15.34
CA VAL A 9 -14.34 0.18 15.20
C VAL A 9 -13.19 -0.68 15.73
N LYS A 10 -12.18 -0.91 14.89
CA LYS A 10 -10.95 -1.59 15.29
C LYS A 10 -10.17 -0.71 16.27
N VAL A 11 -9.59 -1.32 17.30
CA VAL A 11 -8.92 -0.57 18.38
C VAL A 11 -7.39 -0.64 18.32
N ASP A 12 -6.82 -1.55 17.53
CA ASP A 12 -5.38 -1.60 17.30
C ASP A 12 -5.00 -0.63 16.18
N ILE A 13 -4.05 0.27 16.45
CA ILE A 13 -3.50 1.21 15.46
C ILE A 13 -2.96 0.49 14.21
N ALA A 14 -2.42 -0.72 14.37
CA ALA A 14 -1.96 -1.55 13.25
C ALA A 14 -3.09 -2.16 12.41
N SER A 15 -4.36 -1.97 12.78
CA SER A 15 -5.50 -2.35 11.93
C SER A 15 -5.81 -1.35 10.84
N TYR A 16 -5.11 -0.22 10.81
CA TYR A 16 -5.32 0.88 9.87
C TYR A 16 -4.15 1.06 8.92
N MET A 17 -4.45 1.58 7.73
CA MET A 17 -3.45 1.97 6.76
C MET A 17 -3.12 3.44 6.91
N HIS A 18 -1.86 3.74 7.14
CA HIS A 18 -1.32 5.07 7.35
C HIS A 18 -0.58 5.53 6.10
N TYR A 19 -0.89 6.70 5.59
CA TYR A 19 -0.16 7.33 4.50
C TYR A 19 0.44 8.65 4.99
N ILE A 20 1.76 8.63 5.21
CA ILE A 20 2.51 9.76 5.77
C ILE A 20 3.24 10.46 4.66
N ARG A 21 2.90 11.73 4.44
CA ARG A 21 3.49 12.56 3.39
C ARG A 21 4.30 13.70 3.99
N GLY A 22 5.33 14.14 3.29
CA GLY A 22 6.15 15.27 3.72
C GLY A 22 7.37 15.46 2.82
N VAL A 23 7.98 16.63 2.88
CA VAL A 23 9.19 16.92 2.11
C VAL A 23 10.35 15.97 2.46
N LYS A 24 11.33 15.89 1.59
CA LYS A 24 12.53 15.07 1.83
C LYS A 24 13.20 15.47 3.16
N LYS A 25 13.66 14.48 3.93
CA LYS A 25 14.38 14.65 5.19
C LYS A 25 13.59 15.34 6.31
N VAL A 26 12.27 15.38 6.26
CA VAL A 26 11.44 15.96 7.33
C VAL A 26 11.31 15.05 8.56
N GLY A 27 11.66 13.78 8.46
CA GLY A 27 11.64 12.82 9.57
C GLY A 27 10.60 11.68 9.43
N LYS A 28 10.07 11.41 8.23
CA LYS A 28 9.05 10.37 8.00
C LYS A 28 9.50 8.96 8.41
N SER A 29 10.64 8.50 7.90
CA SER A 29 11.20 7.17 8.24
C SER A 29 11.66 7.11 9.70
N THR A 30 12.10 8.24 10.27
CA THR A 30 12.40 8.38 11.70
C THR A 30 11.13 8.22 12.54
N LEU A 31 10.01 8.82 12.11
CA LEU A 31 8.71 8.66 12.75
C LEU A 31 8.29 7.18 12.78
N PHE A 32 8.46 6.47 11.66
CA PHE A 32 8.18 5.03 11.61
C PHE A 32 9.03 4.25 12.61
N LYS A 33 10.36 4.48 12.63
CA LYS A 33 11.24 3.83 13.61
C LYS A 33 10.77 4.05 15.05
N GLN A 34 10.50 5.31 15.41
CA GLN A 34 10.04 5.67 16.75
C GLN A 34 8.65 5.09 17.08
N LEU A 35 7.76 5.00 16.07
CA LEU A 35 6.48 4.31 16.20
C LEU A 35 6.69 2.84 16.58
N ILE A 36 7.55 2.12 15.87
CA ILE A 36 7.84 0.71 16.17
C ILE A 36 8.45 0.54 17.55
N GLU A 37 9.39 1.41 17.91
CA GLU A 37 10.01 1.39 19.25
C GLU A 37 8.95 1.53 20.37
N LYS A 38 7.96 2.40 20.20
CA LYS A 38 6.89 2.63 21.18
C LYS A 38 5.88 1.48 21.23
N ILE A 39 5.31 1.08 20.08
CA ILE A 39 4.30 0.00 20.06
C ILE A 39 4.90 -1.38 20.34
N GLY A 40 6.17 -1.59 20.00
CA GLY A 40 6.94 -2.80 20.30
C GLY A 40 7.52 -2.81 21.72
N GLN A 41 7.36 -1.73 22.50
CA GLN A 41 7.99 -1.58 23.84
C GLN A 41 9.50 -1.84 23.80
N GLY A 42 10.16 -1.34 22.76
CA GLY A 42 11.58 -1.53 22.50
C GLY A 42 11.92 -2.73 21.60
N ASP A 43 10.98 -3.61 21.31
CA ASP A 43 11.16 -4.69 20.34
C ASP A 43 10.99 -4.17 18.90
N MET A 44 12.11 -4.02 18.21
CA MET A 44 12.15 -3.53 16.84
C MET A 44 11.69 -4.57 15.81
N ASN A 45 11.59 -5.86 16.18
CA ASN A 45 11.04 -6.91 15.31
C ASN A 45 9.52 -6.79 15.09
N LYS A 46 8.88 -5.79 15.69
CA LYS A 46 7.45 -5.49 15.44
C LYS A 46 7.22 -4.65 14.19
N GLY A 47 8.27 -4.21 13.49
CA GLY A 47 8.14 -3.44 12.26
C GLY A 47 9.22 -3.75 11.25
N LEU A 48 8.84 -3.77 9.97
CA LEU A 48 9.75 -3.89 8.85
C LEU A 48 9.62 -2.66 7.95
N LEU A 49 10.73 -2.06 7.57
CA LEU A 49 10.78 -1.04 6.53
C LEU A 49 11.27 -1.68 5.23
N ILE A 50 10.45 -1.62 4.18
CA ILE A 50 10.85 -2.01 2.82
C ILE A 50 11.33 -0.75 2.11
N SER A 51 12.64 -0.68 1.89
CA SER A 51 13.29 0.40 1.14
C SER A 51 13.20 0.10 -0.35
N LEU A 52 12.56 0.98 -1.11
CA LEU A 52 12.23 0.78 -2.52
C LEU A 52 13.18 1.55 -3.44
N GLY A 53 13.57 0.94 -4.55
CA GLY A 53 14.44 1.56 -5.54
C GLY A 53 15.79 1.97 -4.95
N ASP A 54 16.20 3.19 -5.21
CA ASP A 54 17.48 3.75 -4.75
C ASP A 54 17.38 4.48 -3.40
N GLU A 55 16.29 4.27 -2.61
CA GLU A 55 16.11 4.97 -1.34
C GLU A 55 17.07 4.44 -0.27
N ASP A 56 17.88 5.34 0.29
CA ASP A 56 18.98 5.03 1.22
C ASP A 56 18.76 5.60 2.64
N GLY A 57 17.61 6.23 2.89
CA GLY A 57 17.33 6.96 4.13
C GLY A 57 17.43 6.11 5.40
N TYR A 58 17.21 4.81 5.27
CA TYR A 58 17.28 3.84 6.37
C TYR A 58 18.67 3.66 6.98
N LYS A 59 19.76 3.94 6.23
CA LYS A 59 21.14 3.79 6.69
C LYS A 59 21.45 4.60 7.97
N ALA A 60 20.69 5.65 8.24
CA ALA A 60 20.79 6.45 9.46
C ALA A 60 19.91 5.95 10.62
N LEU A 61 19.10 4.90 10.42
CA LEU A 61 18.10 4.42 11.38
C LEU A 61 18.57 3.12 12.06
N SER A 62 19.50 3.24 13.01
CA SER A 62 20.04 2.09 13.76
C SER A 62 18.93 1.30 14.46
N GLY A 63 19.02 -0.04 14.40
CA GLY A 63 18.12 -0.98 15.08
C GLY A 63 16.80 -1.27 14.37
N LEU A 64 16.43 -0.55 13.32
CA LEU A 64 15.24 -0.84 12.52
C LEU A 64 15.50 -2.06 11.62
N VAL A 65 14.53 -2.97 11.54
CA VAL A 65 14.57 -4.08 10.59
C VAL A 65 14.24 -3.55 9.19
N VAL A 66 15.11 -3.83 8.23
CA VAL A 66 14.98 -3.29 6.86
C VAL A 66 15.16 -4.40 5.83
N ALA A 67 14.29 -4.43 4.85
CA ALA A 67 14.46 -5.14 3.58
C ALA A 67 14.66 -4.13 2.45
N THR A 68 15.45 -4.49 1.44
CA THR A 68 15.69 -3.62 0.27
C THR A 68 15.15 -4.26 -0.98
N ALA A 69 14.36 -3.51 -1.73
CA ALA A 69 13.76 -3.92 -2.99
C ALA A 69 14.18 -2.95 -4.13
N PRO A 70 15.36 -3.11 -4.71
CA PRO A 70 15.85 -2.27 -5.80
C PRO A 70 15.05 -2.45 -7.09
N THR A 71 14.37 -3.58 -7.28
CA THR A 71 13.53 -3.85 -8.44
C THR A 71 12.13 -4.29 -8.05
N TRP A 72 11.20 -4.27 -9.01
CA TRP A 72 9.84 -4.79 -8.81
C TRP A 72 9.83 -6.28 -8.42
N SER A 73 10.73 -7.07 -9.00
CA SER A 73 10.85 -8.50 -8.68
C SER A 73 11.26 -8.74 -7.23
N ASP A 74 12.24 -7.97 -6.73
CA ASP A 74 12.68 -8.06 -5.34
C ASP A 74 11.55 -7.68 -4.37
N LEU A 75 10.75 -6.66 -4.72
CA LEU A 75 9.57 -6.29 -3.92
C LEU A 75 8.55 -7.43 -3.86
N VAL A 76 8.25 -8.05 -5.00
CA VAL A 76 7.30 -9.17 -5.05
C VAL A 76 7.81 -10.34 -4.21
N GLU A 77 9.09 -10.70 -4.31
CA GLU A 77 9.71 -11.78 -3.53
C GLU A 77 9.62 -11.52 -2.01
N ILE A 78 9.91 -10.28 -1.57
CA ILE A 78 9.76 -9.90 -0.16
C ILE A 78 8.29 -10.02 0.29
N ILE A 79 7.35 -9.58 -0.54
CA ILE A 79 5.92 -9.66 -0.21
C ILE A 79 5.43 -11.11 -0.20
N ASP A 80 5.90 -11.94 -1.13
CA ASP A 80 5.59 -13.37 -1.16
C ASP A 80 6.03 -14.04 0.14
N GLU A 81 7.27 -13.83 0.58
CA GLU A 81 7.79 -14.35 1.84
C GLU A 81 6.93 -13.91 3.05
N LEU A 82 6.57 -12.63 3.11
CA LEU A 82 5.75 -12.08 4.20
C LEU A 82 4.34 -12.67 4.26
N VAL A 83 3.71 -12.86 3.09
CA VAL A 83 2.30 -13.27 2.99
C VAL A 83 2.16 -14.79 3.06
N GLU A 84 3.12 -15.54 2.51
CA GLU A 84 3.10 -17.01 2.52
C GLU A 84 3.49 -17.61 3.87
N ASN A 85 4.34 -16.90 4.63
CA ASN A 85 4.87 -17.35 5.91
C ASN A 85 4.59 -16.35 7.05
N PRO A 86 3.33 -15.99 7.33
CA PRO A 86 2.99 -14.95 8.31
C PRO A 86 3.37 -15.31 9.76
N LYS A 87 3.63 -16.60 10.05
CA LYS A 87 4.09 -17.07 11.37
C LYS A 87 5.61 -16.96 11.56
N ASP A 88 6.37 -16.80 10.49
CA ASP A 88 7.84 -16.80 10.56
C ASP A 88 8.38 -15.44 10.98
N ASN A 89 7.49 -14.45 11.16
CA ASN A 89 7.84 -13.13 11.63
C ASN A 89 6.83 -12.63 12.67
N GLU A 90 7.22 -11.57 13.38
CA GLU A 90 6.38 -10.93 14.40
C GLU A 90 6.01 -9.49 14.02
N PHE A 91 6.12 -9.12 12.73
CA PHE A 91 5.83 -7.77 12.29
C PHE A 91 4.36 -7.41 12.50
N LYS A 92 4.12 -6.25 13.09
CA LYS A 92 2.80 -5.62 13.18
C LYS A 92 2.58 -4.59 12.08
N PHE A 93 3.67 -3.88 11.72
CA PHE A 93 3.67 -2.87 10.68
C PHE A 93 4.70 -3.14 9.61
N ILE A 94 4.31 -2.94 8.37
CA ILE A 94 5.21 -2.87 7.22
C ILE A 94 5.22 -1.43 6.71
N ALA A 95 6.39 -0.81 6.61
CA ALA A 95 6.54 0.48 5.95
C ALA A 95 7.01 0.30 4.50
N LEU A 96 6.42 1.07 3.58
CA LEU A 96 6.88 1.21 2.19
C LEU A 96 7.54 2.58 2.03
N ASP A 97 8.86 2.63 1.87
CA ASP A 97 9.65 3.86 1.76
C ASP A 97 10.43 3.88 0.41
N THR A 98 9.94 4.60 -0.60
CA THR A 98 8.80 5.50 -0.64
C THR A 98 7.75 5.04 -1.66
N ILE A 99 6.52 5.54 -1.50
CA ILE A 99 5.45 5.28 -2.48
C ILE A 99 5.78 5.86 -3.86
N ASP A 100 6.55 6.95 -3.91
CA ASP A 100 7.05 7.53 -5.16
C ASP A 100 7.89 6.50 -5.92
N GLU A 101 8.83 5.81 -5.25
CA GLU A 101 9.65 4.73 -5.81
C GLU A 101 8.81 3.48 -6.15
N LEU A 102 7.79 3.16 -5.35
CA LEU A 102 6.88 2.05 -5.66
C LEU A 102 6.24 2.20 -7.04
N PHE A 103 5.76 3.41 -7.36
CA PHE A 103 5.19 3.69 -8.67
C PHE A 103 6.26 3.73 -9.78
N GLN A 104 7.49 4.12 -9.47
CA GLN A 104 8.61 4.05 -10.40
C GLN A 104 8.93 2.59 -10.75
N LEU A 105 9.12 1.73 -9.76
CA LEU A 105 9.37 0.29 -9.97
C LEU A 105 8.24 -0.39 -10.76
N ALA A 106 6.98 -0.08 -10.44
CA ALA A 106 5.84 -0.59 -11.18
C ALA A 106 5.81 -0.09 -12.64
N THR A 107 6.29 1.14 -12.89
CA THR A 107 6.41 1.70 -14.24
C THR A 107 7.47 0.96 -15.06
N GLU A 108 8.62 0.69 -14.46
CA GLU A 108 9.71 -0.08 -15.08
C GLU A 108 9.27 -1.52 -15.40
N GLU A 109 8.51 -2.14 -14.50
CA GLU A 109 7.92 -3.45 -14.73
C GLU A 109 6.94 -3.43 -15.91
N VAL A 110 6.10 -2.40 -16.06
CA VAL A 110 5.22 -2.26 -17.21
C VAL A 110 6.02 -2.12 -18.52
N PHE A 111 7.16 -1.43 -18.50
CA PHE A 111 8.03 -1.35 -19.66
C PHE A 111 8.70 -2.70 -19.99
N ARG A 112 9.10 -3.46 -18.98
CA ARG A 112 9.60 -4.83 -19.10
C ARG A 112 8.55 -5.76 -19.72
N LEU A 113 7.31 -5.70 -19.24
CA LEU A 113 6.16 -6.45 -19.78
C LEU A 113 5.86 -6.07 -21.24
N HIS A 114 5.93 -4.77 -21.57
CA HIS A 114 5.77 -4.33 -22.96
C HIS A 114 6.84 -4.94 -23.87
N LYS A 115 8.12 -4.87 -23.47
CA LYS A 115 9.24 -5.47 -24.21
C LYS A 115 9.08 -6.98 -24.37
N LYS A 116 8.68 -7.69 -23.28
CA LYS A 116 8.42 -9.15 -23.32
C LYS A 116 7.33 -9.49 -24.36
N LYS A 117 6.25 -8.70 -24.39
CA LYS A 117 5.07 -8.99 -25.23
C LYS A 117 5.23 -8.60 -26.70
N TYR A 118 5.88 -7.46 -26.97
CA TYR A 118 5.92 -6.88 -28.32
C TYR A 118 7.32 -6.86 -28.93
N ASN A 119 8.35 -7.24 -28.16
CA ASN A 119 9.78 -7.13 -28.53
C ASN A 119 10.20 -5.71 -28.95
N GLU A 120 9.57 -4.70 -28.35
CA GLU A 120 9.79 -3.27 -28.59
C GLU A 120 10.16 -2.57 -27.27
N ILE A 121 11.03 -1.55 -27.35
CA ILE A 121 11.35 -0.70 -26.21
C ILE A 121 10.25 0.35 -26.07
N CYS A 122 9.79 0.59 -24.85
CA CYS A 122 8.81 1.61 -24.51
C CYS A 122 9.34 2.48 -23.38
N GLU A 123 9.28 3.80 -23.56
CA GLU A 123 9.75 4.79 -22.60
C GLU A 123 8.61 5.68 -22.07
N SER A 124 7.38 5.43 -22.47
CA SER A 124 6.22 6.21 -22.07
C SER A 124 5.02 5.33 -21.72
N LEU A 125 4.41 5.57 -20.58
CA LEU A 125 3.18 4.90 -20.15
C LEU A 125 2.00 5.13 -21.12
N ASN A 126 2.02 6.22 -21.91
CA ASN A 126 0.98 6.48 -22.88
C ASN A 126 1.03 5.52 -24.08
N SER A 127 2.23 5.02 -24.42
CA SER A 127 2.44 4.04 -25.50
C SER A 127 2.59 2.60 -25.00
N ALA A 128 2.78 2.41 -23.70
CA ALA A 128 2.96 1.11 -23.11
C ALA A 128 1.74 0.22 -23.31
N LEU A 129 1.98 -1.07 -23.62
CA LEU A 129 0.98 -2.11 -23.84
C LEU A 129 0.02 -1.84 -25.01
N LYS A 130 0.36 -0.87 -25.89
CA LYS A 130 -0.36 -0.55 -27.15
C LYS A 130 -1.87 -0.27 -26.99
N GLY A 131 -2.28 0.25 -25.82
CA GLY A 131 -3.67 0.62 -25.54
C GLY A 131 -3.77 2.00 -24.92
N TYR A 132 -4.84 2.75 -25.22
CA TYR A 132 -5.08 4.06 -24.61
C TYR A 132 -5.16 3.92 -23.07
N GLY A 133 -4.21 4.54 -22.37
CA GLY A 133 -4.11 4.45 -20.91
C GLY A 133 -3.74 3.07 -20.34
N ALA A 134 -3.48 2.05 -21.19
CA ALA A 134 -3.21 0.68 -20.74
C ALA A 134 -1.97 0.59 -19.83
N GLY A 135 -0.89 1.32 -20.16
CA GLY A 135 0.31 1.37 -19.33
C GLY A 135 0.03 1.91 -17.93
N ARG A 136 -0.67 3.05 -17.83
CA ARG A 136 -1.04 3.63 -16.52
C ARG A 136 -2.01 2.75 -15.75
N ALA A 137 -2.97 2.10 -16.42
CA ALA A 137 -3.89 1.17 -15.79
C ALA A 137 -3.14 -0.03 -15.20
N LYS A 138 -2.16 -0.58 -15.93
CA LYS A 138 -1.35 -1.71 -15.45
C LYS A 138 -0.45 -1.35 -14.27
N VAL A 139 0.17 -0.16 -14.27
CA VAL A 139 0.91 0.34 -13.10
C VAL A 139 0.01 0.37 -11.85
N LYS A 140 -1.19 0.95 -11.99
CA LYS A 140 -2.15 1.03 -10.88
C LYS A 140 -2.63 -0.35 -10.41
N GLU A 141 -2.81 -1.29 -11.32
CA GLU A 141 -3.17 -2.68 -11.01
C GLU A 141 -2.08 -3.35 -10.20
N LEU A 142 -0.83 -3.32 -10.66
CA LEU A 142 0.33 -3.90 -9.99
C LEU A 142 0.50 -3.36 -8.56
N VAL A 143 0.42 -2.03 -8.40
CA VAL A 143 0.53 -1.41 -7.07
C VAL A 143 -0.63 -1.80 -6.15
N ARG A 144 -1.89 -1.79 -6.67
CA ARG A 144 -3.06 -2.19 -5.87
C ARG A 144 -2.96 -3.61 -5.36
N GLU A 145 -2.48 -4.52 -6.20
CA GLU A 145 -2.30 -5.93 -5.87
C GLU A 145 -1.33 -6.07 -4.69
N GLN A 146 -0.12 -5.52 -4.77
CA GLN A 146 0.87 -5.67 -3.71
C GLN A 146 0.45 -4.98 -2.40
N VAL A 147 -0.15 -3.79 -2.49
CA VAL A 147 -0.69 -3.09 -1.31
C VAL A 147 -1.84 -3.86 -0.66
N ALA A 148 -2.72 -4.49 -1.45
CA ALA A 148 -3.81 -5.30 -0.92
C ALA A 148 -3.30 -6.55 -0.21
N ARG A 149 -2.29 -7.22 -0.76
CA ARG A 149 -1.66 -8.40 -0.17
C ARG A 149 -1.05 -8.07 1.20
N LEU A 150 -0.27 -7.00 1.29
CA LEU A 150 0.30 -6.57 2.56
C LEU A 150 -0.77 -6.15 3.58
N LYS A 151 -1.77 -5.35 3.15
CA LYS A 151 -2.83 -4.84 4.03
C LYS A 151 -3.68 -5.95 4.64
N SER A 152 -3.77 -7.12 4.01
CA SER A 152 -4.54 -8.26 4.53
C SER A 152 -3.93 -8.85 5.80
N SER A 153 -2.62 -8.74 5.98
CA SER A 153 -1.89 -9.41 7.06
C SER A 153 -1.23 -8.44 8.04
N TYR A 154 -0.89 -7.22 7.60
CA TYR A 154 -0.10 -6.26 8.36
C TYR A 154 -0.75 -4.87 8.38
N GLY A 155 -0.44 -4.07 9.39
CA GLY A 155 -0.63 -2.63 9.35
C GLY A 155 0.32 -2.01 8.31
N LEU A 156 -0.18 -1.12 7.46
CA LEU A 156 0.66 -0.46 6.46
C LEU A 156 1.01 0.97 6.85
N PHE A 157 2.28 1.32 6.67
CA PHE A 157 2.80 2.66 6.84
C PHE A 157 3.44 3.13 5.53
N CYS A 158 2.65 3.78 4.69
CA CYS A 158 3.08 4.27 3.39
C CYS A 158 3.77 5.62 3.54
N ILE A 159 4.99 5.77 3.03
CA ILE A 159 5.78 7.00 3.10
C ILE A 159 5.84 7.64 1.72
N GLY A 160 5.33 8.88 1.59
CA GLY A 160 5.32 9.63 0.33
C GLY A 160 5.97 11.01 0.45
N HIS A 161 6.26 11.61 -0.69
CA HIS A 161 6.76 12.97 -0.77
C HIS A 161 5.64 13.98 -1.01
N THR A 162 5.90 15.22 -0.60
CA THR A 162 5.01 16.36 -0.89
C THR A 162 5.69 17.39 -1.75
N LYS A 163 4.85 18.17 -2.43
CA LYS A 163 5.21 19.41 -3.12
C LYS A 163 4.11 20.43 -2.95
N LEU A 164 4.45 21.69 -3.14
CA LEU A 164 3.48 22.77 -3.26
C LEU A 164 2.87 22.76 -4.67
N ARG A 165 1.56 22.92 -4.75
CA ARG A 165 0.80 23.09 -5.99
C ARG A 165 -0.09 24.32 -5.86
N ASP A 166 -0.18 25.10 -6.92
CA ASP A 166 -1.19 26.14 -7.04
C ASP A 166 -2.54 25.51 -7.36
N VAL A 167 -3.54 25.81 -6.54
CA VAL A 167 -4.93 25.36 -6.70
C VAL A 167 -5.78 26.53 -7.06
N ASN A 168 -6.48 26.40 -8.20
CA ASN A 168 -7.47 27.38 -8.67
C ASN A 168 -8.86 26.81 -8.43
N GLU A 169 -9.59 27.39 -7.50
CA GLU A 169 -10.99 27.03 -7.28
C GLU A 169 -11.94 27.94 -8.05
N LYS A 170 -13.00 27.32 -8.56
CA LYS A 170 -14.03 28.05 -9.31
C LYS A 170 -14.74 29.04 -8.40
N GLY A 171 -14.53 30.32 -8.65
CA GLY A 171 -15.12 31.43 -7.87
C GLY A 171 -14.13 32.14 -6.96
N MET A 172 -12.89 31.68 -6.85
CA MET A 172 -11.79 32.42 -6.23
C MET A 172 -11.07 33.32 -7.24
N ALA A 173 -10.74 34.54 -6.84
CA ALA A 173 -10.03 35.49 -7.69
C ALA A 173 -8.55 35.15 -7.86
N GLU A 174 -7.95 34.49 -6.86
CA GLU A 174 -6.53 34.13 -6.81
C GLU A 174 -6.36 32.66 -6.46
N ALA A 175 -5.30 32.04 -7.01
CA ALA A 175 -4.87 30.72 -6.66
C ALA A 175 -4.28 30.69 -5.25
N TYR A 176 -4.50 29.63 -4.49
CA TYR A 176 -3.78 29.40 -3.25
C TYR A 176 -2.80 28.22 -3.39
N GLN A 177 -1.79 28.18 -2.55
CA GLN A 177 -0.82 27.10 -2.54
C GLN A 177 -1.25 26.01 -1.56
N GLN A 178 -1.27 24.78 -2.06
CA GLN A 178 -1.55 23.59 -1.25
C GLN A 178 -0.33 22.69 -1.16
N LEU A 179 0.04 22.30 0.05
CA LEU A 179 1.02 21.24 0.30
C LEU A 179 0.35 19.88 0.09
N THR A 180 0.66 19.22 -1.00
CA THR A 180 0.03 17.96 -1.40
C THR A 180 1.05 16.95 -1.91
N THR A 181 0.61 15.77 -2.34
CA THR A 181 1.45 14.71 -2.88
C THR A 181 2.32 15.14 -4.06
N SER A 182 3.54 14.59 -4.17
CA SER A 182 4.41 14.72 -5.35
C SER A 182 3.90 13.92 -6.54
N LEU A 183 3.15 12.84 -6.30
CA LEU A 183 2.65 11.94 -7.32
C LEU A 183 1.59 12.59 -8.22
N PRO A 184 1.40 12.10 -9.46
CA PRO A 184 0.20 12.35 -10.23
C PRO A 184 -1.05 11.92 -9.46
N PHE A 185 -2.12 12.69 -9.58
CA PHE A 185 -3.36 12.46 -8.82
C PHE A 185 -3.92 11.04 -8.99
N ASP A 186 -3.90 10.50 -10.20
CA ASP A 186 -4.42 9.15 -10.49
C ASP A 186 -3.54 8.01 -9.95
N PHE A 187 -2.28 8.28 -9.62
CA PHE A 187 -1.41 7.36 -8.90
C PHE A 187 -1.60 7.49 -7.40
N ASP A 188 -1.59 8.72 -6.89
CA ASP A 188 -1.82 8.99 -5.48
C ASP A 188 -3.13 8.38 -4.98
N SER A 189 -4.22 8.48 -5.75
CA SER A 189 -5.53 7.92 -5.40
C SER A 189 -5.51 6.41 -5.16
N VAL A 190 -4.58 5.67 -5.75
CA VAL A 190 -4.42 4.22 -5.52
C VAL A 190 -4.12 3.92 -4.04
N ILE A 191 -3.34 4.79 -3.41
CA ILE A 191 -2.94 4.69 -2.00
C ILE A 191 -3.90 5.47 -1.12
N ALA A 192 -4.17 6.74 -1.46
CA ALA A 192 -4.96 7.67 -0.66
C ALA A 192 -6.39 7.17 -0.42
N ASP A 193 -7.07 6.61 -1.45
CA ASP A 193 -8.44 6.07 -1.32
C ASP A 193 -8.50 4.86 -0.36
N LYS A 194 -7.39 4.17 -0.14
CA LYS A 194 -7.29 2.99 0.74
C LYS A 194 -6.76 3.31 2.12
N ALA A 195 -6.09 4.46 2.26
CA ALA A 195 -5.57 4.91 3.55
C ALA A 195 -6.72 5.29 4.50
N ASP A 196 -6.57 4.92 5.74
CA ASP A 196 -7.50 5.29 6.80
C ASP A 196 -7.08 6.62 7.44
N ILE A 197 -5.78 6.90 7.40
CA ILE A 197 -5.15 8.13 7.89
C ILE A 197 -4.17 8.62 6.82
N ILE A 198 -4.42 9.82 6.31
CA ILE A 198 -3.50 10.55 5.46
C ILE A 198 -2.94 11.70 6.28
N ALA A 199 -1.72 11.56 6.78
CA ALA A 199 -1.07 12.58 7.58
C ALA A 199 0.03 13.27 6.77
N THR A 200 0.02 14.61 6.78
CA THR A 200 1.01 15.39 6.04
C THR A 200 1.87 16.20 7.02
N ILE A 201 3.19 16.05 6.88
CA ILE A 201 4.15 16.77 7.72
C ILE A 201 4.52 18.08 7.07
N SER A 202 4.26 19.20 7.77
CA SER A 202 4.72 20.54 7.41
C SER A 202 5.90 20.99 8.26
N ILE A 203 6.58 22.02 7.78
CA ILE A 203 7.66 22.71 8.50
C ILE A 203 7.26 24.17 8.63
N ASP A 204 7.00 24.61 9.85
CA ASP A 204 6.76 26.00 10.16
C ASP A 204 8.10 26.63 10.59
N LYS A 205 8.41 27.76 9.96
CA LYS A 205 9.59 28.57 10.26
C LYS A 205 9.13 29.87 10.92
N GLU A 206 9.54 30.07 12.12
CA GLU A 206 9.33 31.35 12.80
C GLU A 206 10.26 32.39 12.22
N VAL A 207 9.72 33.52 11.80
CA VAL A 207 10.51 34.68 11.37
C VAL A 207 10.49 35.69 12.51
N ILE A 208 11.63 35.90 13.13
CA ILE A 208 11.83 36.91 14.20
C ILE A 208 12.48 38.14 13.62
N ASP A 209 12.28 39.29 14.31
CA ASP A 209 12.80 40.58 13.94
C ASP A 209 12.48 40.99 12.48
N ALA A 210 11.24 40.71 12.06
CA ALA A 210 10.80 41.03 10.72
C ALA A 210 10.63 42.54 10.55
N GLU A 211 11.48 43.16 9.72
CA GLU A 211 11.41 44.55 9.33
C GLU A 211 11.13 44.72 7.84
N GLU A 212 10.38 45.72 7.49
CA GLU A 212 10.12 46.04 6.08
C GLU A 212 11.29 46.85 5.51
N VAL A 213 12.06 46.24 4.61
CA VAL A 213 13.18 46.90 3.91
C VAL A 213 12.88 46.93 2.42
N ASN A 214 12.72 48.13 1.85
CA ASN A 214 12.43 48.36 0.43
C ASN A 214 11.18 47.60 -0.07
N GLY A 215 10.09 47.56 0.72
CA GLY A 215 8.84 46.85 0.36
C GLY A 215 8.91 45.35 0.48
N LYS A 216 9.95 44.78 1.10
CA LYS A 216 10.09 43.36 1.40
C LYS A 216 10.30 43.14 2.90
N MET A 217 9.59 42.15 3.44
CA MET A 217 9.84 41.72 4.82
C MET A 217 11.15 40.93 4.89
N VAL A 218 12.07 41.42 5.71
CA VAL A 218 13.38 40.80 6.00
C VAL A 218 13.41 40.51 7.49
N GLY A 219 13.70 39.27 7.85
CA GLY A 219 13.80 38.87 9.26
C GLY A 219 14.76 37.70 9.43
N SER A 220 15.13 37.44 10.67
CA SER A 220 15.96 36.30 11.04
C SER A 220 15.09 35.04 11.22
N LEU A 221 15.62 33.88 10.86
CA LEU A 221 14.99 32.61 11.16
C LEU A 221 15.09 32.35 12.67
N GLY A 222 13.91 32.22 13.32
CA GLY A 222 13.77 31.80 14.71
C GLY A 222 13.75 30.28 14.83
N GLY A 223 12.75 29.73 15.50
CA GLY A 223 12.53 28.30 15.64
C GLY A 223 12.08 27.64 14.35
N ILE A 224 12.31 26.33 14.27
CA ILE A 224 11.73 25.45 13.25
C ILE A 224 10.89 24.42 13.99
N THR A 225 9.58 24.44 13.74
CA THR A 225 8.65 23.45 14.28
C THR A 225 8.12 22.57 13.16
N ARG A 226 8.01 21.27 13.40
CA ARG A 226 7.43 20.32 12.46
C ARG A 226 6.10 19.85 12.99
N TRP A 227 5.09 19.89 12.14
CA TRP A 227 3.71 19.51 12.48
C TRP A 227 3.27 18.32 11.65
N ILE A 228 2.53 17.42 12.27
CA ILE A 228 1.76 16.38 11.60
C ILE A 228 0.32 16.86 11.52
N HIS A 229 -0.20 17.05 10.31
CA HIS A 229 -1.58 17.43 10.05
C HIS A 229 -2.41 16.18 9.74
N PHE A 230 -3.53 16.03 10.43
CA PHE A 230 -4.54 14.98 10.17
C PHE A 230 -5.78 15.58 9.51
N ARG A 231 -6.01 16.88 9.70
CA ARG A 231 -7.07 17.66 9.11
C ARG A 231 -6.60 19.09 8.88
N ASP A 232 -7.05 19.69 7.79
CA ASP A 232 -6.89 21.13 7.56
C ASP A 232 -8.12 21.68 6.86
N ASP A 233 -8.98 22.38 7.61
CA ASP A 233 -10.21 22.96 7.10
C ASP A 233 -9.96 24.16 6.16
N ASN A 234 -8.74 24.71 6.13
CA ASN A 234 -8.33 25.74 5.20
C ASN A 234 -7.79 25.20 3.86
N PHE A 235 -7.67 23.88 3.73
CA PHE A 235 -7.17 23.20 2.53
C PHE A 235 -5.74 23.57 2.08
N ASN A 236 -4.96 24.23 2.96
CA ASN A 236 -3.54 24.55 2.67
C ASN A 236 -2.64 23.30 2.73
N VAL A 237 -3.06 22.30 3.53
CA VAL A 237 -2.36 21.03 3.68
C VAL A 237 -3.33 19.91 3.30
N ASP A 238 -2.96 19.13 2.30
CA ASP A 238 -3.74 17.98 1.88
C ASP A 238 -3.52 16.83 2.87
N CYS A 239 -4.51 16.57 3.69
CA CYS A 239 -4.53 15.52 4.72
C CYS A 239 -5.98 15.11 5.02
N GLY A 240 -6.14 14.00 5.72
CA GLY A 240 -7.48 13.53 6.11
C GLY A 240 -7.43 12.23 6.90
N ALA A 241 -8.42 12.01 7.74
CA ALA A 241 -8.58 10.75 8.47
C ALA A 241 -10.06 10.34 8.51
N ARG A 242 -10.30 9.03 8.60
CA ARG A 242 -11.67 8.49 8.74
C ARG A 242 -12.26 8.73 10.13
N PHE A 243 -11.45 9.18 11.08
CA PHE A 243 -11.90 9.50 12.44
C PHE A 243 -12.36 10.96 12.53
N GLY A 244 -13.66 11.17 12.71
CA GLY A 244 -14.22 12.52 12.81
C GLY A 244 -13.73 13.34 14.01
N SER A 245 -13.28 12.67 15.07
CA SER A 245 -12.80 13.27 16.33
C SER A 245 -11.29 13.45 16.41
N ILE A 246 -10.54 13.15 15.33
CA ILE A 246 -9.09 13.33 15.35
C ILE A 246 -8.73 14.82 15.42
N VAL A 247 -7.66 15.14 16.15
CA VAL A 247 -7.14 16.51 16.23
C VAL A 247 -6.60 16.99 14.88
N ASP A 248 -6.63 18.29 14.63
CA ASP A 248 -6.22 18.84 13.34
C ASP A 248 -4.73 18.64 13.09
N LYS A 249 -3.89 18.97 14.09
CA LYS A 249 -2.44 18.79 14.00
C LYS A 249 -1.80 18.59 15.37
N VAL A 250 -0.63 17.96 15.36
CA VAL A 250 0.24 17.77 16.52
C VAL A 250 1.70 18.04 16.13
N GLU A 251 2.54 18.36 17.09
CA GLU A 251 3.98 18.46 16.85
C GLU A 251 4.57 17.08 16.50
N LEU A 252 5.54 17.05 15.58
CA LEU A 252 6.13 15.83 15.05
C LEU A 252 6.85 15.04 16.14
N SER A 253 6.20 14.03 16.65
CA SER A 253 6.77 12.96 17.48
C SER A 253 5.93 11.69 17.35
N ALA A 254 6.52 10.53 17.64
CA ALA A 254 5.77 9.28 17.64
C ALA A 254 4.74 9.24 18.77
N GLU A 255 5.04 9.83 19.92
CA GLU A 255 4.13 9.93 21.05
C GLU A 255 2.85 10.68 20.67
N ASN A 256 3.00 11.91 20.17
CA ASN A 256 1.87 12.72 19.76
C ASN A 256 1.07 12.07 18.62
N TYR A 257 1.76 11.38 17.69
CA TYR A 257 1.13 10.66 16.59
C TYR A 257 0.26 9.51 17.10
N ILE A 258 0.80 8.67 17.98
CA ILE A 258 0.08 7.53 18.57
C ILE A 258 -1.10 8.06 19.41
N GLU A 259 -0.86 9.03 20.27
CA GLU A 259 -1.88 9.60 21.16
C GLU A 259 -3.05 10.20 20.38
N ALA A 260 -2.78 10.95 19.32
CA ALA A 260 -3.81 11.54 18.46
C ALA A 260 -4.73 10.47 17.86
N ILE A 261 -4.15 9.36 17.38
CA ILE A 261 -4.90 8.28 16.75
C ILE A 261 -5.63 7.43 17.79
N GLU A 262 -4.98 7.07 18.91
CA GLU A 262 -5.61 6.27 19.97
C GLU A 262 -6.77 7.02 20.64
N ASN A 263 -6.65 8.33 20.82
CA ASN A 263 -7.75 9.16 21.32
C ASN A 263 -8.91 9.21 20.33
N ALA A 264 -8.64 9.28 19.04
CA ALA A 264 -9.66 9.25 18.00
C ALA A 264 -10.36 7.87 17.92
N ILE A 265 -9.61 6.78 18.03
CA ILE A 265 -10.15 5.41 18.12
C ILE A 265 -11.01 5.24 19.38
N LYS A 266 -10.54 5.70 20.53
CA LYS A 266 -11.26 5.65 21.81
C LYS A 266 -12.60 6.41 21.69
N SER A 267 -12.57 7.61 21.14
CA SER A 267 -13.76 8.42 20.91
C SER A 267 -14.75 7.72 19.94
N ALA A 268 -14.26 7.15 18.86
CA ALA A 268 -15.10 6.49 17.86
C ALA A 268 -15.66 5.13 18.34
N SER A 269 -14.91 4.39 19.15
CA SER A 269 -15.32 3.07 19.65
C SER A 269 -16.29 3.16 20.84
N GLY A 270 -16.23 4.25 21.62
CA GLY A 270 -16.99 4.43 22.87
C GLY A 270 -16.60 3.45 23.98
N LYS A 271 -15.45 2.76 23.85
CA LYS A 271 -14.98 1.72 24.78
C LYS A 271 -14.09 2.32 25.87
N SER A 272 -14.10 1.68 27.04
CA SER A 272 -13.17 1.96 28.14
C SER A 272 -11.76 1.47 27.82
N GLU A 273 -10.76 1.95 28.54
CA GLU A 273 -9.36 1.52 28.33
C GLU A 273 -9.13 0.03 28.57
N SER A 274 -9.85 -0.59 29.51
CA SER A 274 -9.78 -2.03 29.75
C SER A 274 -10.33 -2.83 28.58
N GLU A 275 -11.50 -2.45 28.06
CA GLU A 275 -12.11 -3.09 26.88
C GLU A 275 -11.24 -2.92 25.63
N ILE A 276 -10.59 -1.76 25.45
CA ILE A 276 -9.66 -1.51 24.35
C ILE A 276 -8.45 -2.46 24.45
N LYS A 277 -7.88 -2.66 25.66
CA LYS A 277 -6.74 -3.56 25.83
C LYS A 277 -7.07 -5.01 25.50
N GLU A 278 -8.21 -5.51 26.00
CA GLU A 278 -8.67 -6.87 25.69
C GLU A 278 -8.91 -7.05 24.20
N LYS A 279 -9.59 -6.08 23.58
CA LYS A 279 -9.91 -6.14 22.16
C LYS A 279 -8.69 -6.02 21.26
N LYS A 280 -7.64 -5.27 21.61
CA LYS A 280 -6.36 -5.25 20.87
C LYS A 280 -5.74 -6.65 20.78
N VAL A 281 -5.79 -7.44 21.84
CA VAL A 281 -5.26 -8.82 21.84
C VAL A 281 -6.09 -9.70 20.91
N GLU A 282 -7.40 -9.58 20.95
CA GLU A 282 -8.32 -10.31 20.06
C GLU A 282 -8.07 -9.95 18.57
N GLU A 283 -7.96 -8.67 18.24
CA GLU A 283 -7.69 -8.19 16.87
C GLU A 283 -6.36 -8.68 16.30
N VAL A 284 -5.31 -8.74 17.13
CA VAL A 284 -4.02 -9.30 16.71
C VAL A 284 -4.17 -10.79 16.37
N LYS A 285 -4.92 -11.54 17.18
CA LYS A 285 -5.17 -12.95 16.93
C LYS A 285 -6.01 -13.18 15.68
N GLU A 286 -7.12 -12.45 15.53
CA GLU A 286 -7.96 -12.51 14.31
C GLU A 286 -7.15 -12.20 13.04
N ARG A 287 -6.24 -11.22 13.10
CA ARG A 287 -5.40 -10.84 11.96
C ARG A 287 -4.44 -11.96 11.56
N LEU A 288 -3.83 -12.63 12.54
CA LEU A 288 -2.97 -13.79 12.29
C LEU A 288 -3.76 -14.95 11.69
N GLU A 289 -4.95 -15.25 12.21
CA GLU A 289 -5.83 -16.31 11.67
C GLU A 289 -6.22 -16.03 10.22
N VAL A 290 -6.58 -14.78 9.90
CA VAL A 290 -6.90 -14.36 8.52
C VAL A 290 -5.67 -14.46 7.60
N ALA A 291 -4.50 -14.04 8.09
CA ALA A 291 -3.25 -14.14 7.34
C ALA A 291 -2.90 -15.60 7.02
N GLU A 292 -3.08 -16.50 7.98
CA GLU A 292 -2.87 -17.95 7.80
C GLU A 292 -3.83 -18.57 6.79
N GLU A 293 -5.12 -18.22 6.87
CA GLU A 293 -6.11 -18.69 5.89
C GLU A 293 -5.78 -18.21 4.46
N LEU A 294 -5.28 -16.98 4.32
CA LEU A 294 -4.86 -16.44 3.04
C LEU A 294 -3.60 -17.13 2.53
N ALA A 295 -2.61 -17.37 3.41
CA ALA A 295 -1.40 -18.09 3.07
C ALA A 295 -1.68 -19.54 2.64
N GLU A 296 -2.61 -20.23 3.31
CA GLU A 296 -3.02 -21.57 2.90
C GLU A 296 -3.73 -21.60 1.54
N LYS A 297 -4.55 -20.57 1.26
CA LYS A 297 -5.23 -20.47 -0.04
C LYS A 297 -4.25 -20.12 -1.18
N SER A 298 -3.19 -19.38 -0.91
CA SER A 298 -2.15 -19.05 -1.90
C SER A 298 -1.14 -20.18 -2.12
N LYS A 299 -1.02 -21.12 -1.19
CA LYS A 299 -0.16 -22.31 -1.34
C LYS A 299 -0.62 -23.14 -2.53
N GLY A 300 0.24 -23.26 -3.54
CA GLY A 300 -0.04 -23.97 -4.78
C GLY A 300 -0.65 -23.11 -5.88
N VAL A 301 -0.63 -21.79 -5.74
CA VAL A 301 -1.02 -20.84 -6.78
C VAL A 301 0.22 -20.22 -7.40
N ASP A 302 0.47 -20.53 -8.66
CA ASP A 302 1.51 -19.90 -9.49
C ASP A 302 0.83 -19.04 -10.56
N SER A 303 0.72 -17.74 -10.29
CA SER A 303 -0.02 -16.79 -11.11
C SER A 303 0.50 -16.67 -12.55
N GLU A 304 1.85 -16.72 -12.78
CA GLU A 304 2.40 -16.67 -14.15
C GLU A 304 2.10 -17.98 -14.89
N LYS A 305 2.34 -19.11 -14.25
CA LYS A 305 2.04 -20.43 -14.82
C LYS A 305 0.55 -20.61 -15.07
N ASN A 306 -0.30 -20.13 -14.20
CA ASN A 306 -1.76 -20.18 -14.36
C ASN A 306 -2.24 -19.42 -15.60
N LYS A 307 -1.62 -18.30 -15.96
CA LYS A 307 -1.92 -17.56 -17.21
C LYS A 307 -1.57 -18.40 -18.42
N GLU A 308 -0.39 -19.03 -18.43
CA GLU A 308 0.03 -19.91 -19.52
C GLU A 308 -0.90 -21.12 -19.65
N LEU A 309 -1.24 -21.78 -18.54
CA LEU A 309 -2.15 -22.92 -18.50
C LEU A 309 -3.57 -22.55 -18.96
N ALA A 310 -4.07 -21.39 -18.52
CA ALA A 310 -5.41 -20.91 -18.94
C ALA A 310 -5.48 -20.62 -20.43
N ASP A 311 -4.42 -20.10 -21.02
CA ASP A 311 -4.36 -19.85 -22.47
C ASP A 311 -4.30 -21.16 -23.26
N ILE A 312 -3.60 -22.19 -22.76
CA ILE A 312 -3.62 -23.55 -23.34
C ILE A 312 -5.04 -24.13 -23.26
N VAL A 313 -5.72 -23.98 -22.12
CA VAL A 313 -7.11 -24.44 -21.97
C VAL A 313 -8.01 -23.74 -22.98
N LYS A 314 -7.95 -22.40 -23.09
CA LYS A 314 -8.76 -21.63 -24.06
C LYS A 314 -8.54 -22.06 -25.52
N GLU A 315 -7.31 -22.38 -25.89
CA GLU A 315 -6.95 -22.81 -27.25
C GLU A 315 -7.44 -24.23 -27.55
N LYS A 316 -7.23 -25.18 -26.62
CA LYS A 316 -7.46 -26.61 -26.85
C LYS A 316 -8.88 -27.05 -26.52
N PHE A 317 -9.53 -26.45 -25.52
CA PHE A 317 -10.87 -26.81 -25.09
C PHE A 317 -11.92 -26.83 -26.22
N PRO A 318 -11.98 -25.84 -27.15
CA PRO A 318 -12.96 -25.89 -28.26
C PRO A 318 -12.79 -27.10 -29.17
N LYS A 319 -11.58 -27.63 -29.29
CA LYS A 319 -11.21 -28.75 -30.20
C LYS A 319 -11.40 -30.13 -29.55
N ALA A 320 -11.55 -30.20 -28.24
CA ALA A 320 -11.63 -31.46 -27.49
C ALA A 320 -12.97 -32.19 -27.69
N SER A 321 -12.97 -33.52 -27.44
CA SER A 321 -14.16 -34.34 -27.45
C SER A 321 -15.16 -33.91 -26.37
N LYS A 322 -16.45 -34.35 -26.51
CA LYS A 322 -17.50 -33.98 -25.53
C LYS A 322 -17.15 -34.48 -24.13
N GLU A 323 -16.61 -35.69 -24.03
CA GLU A 323 -16.26 -36.33 -22.75
C GLU A 323 -15.16 -35.54 -22.03
N ILE A 324 -14.09 -35.14 -22.74
CA ILE A 324 -13.01 -34.32 -22.18
C ILE A 324 -13.52 -32.92 -21.78
N LYS A 325 -14.38 -32.31 -22.61
CA LYS A 325 -15.01 -31.05 -22.28
C LYS A 325 -15.79 -31.10 -20.96
N ASP A 326 -16.52 -32.19 -20.74
CA ASP A 326 -17.30 -32.35 -19.51
C ASP A 326 -16.39 -32.52 -18.29
N GLN A 327 -15.28 -33.30 -18.42
CA GLN A 327 -14.29 -33.46 -17.35
C GLN A 327 -13.56 -32.14 -17.02
N VAL A 328 -13.11 -31.44 -18.02
CA VAL A 328 -12.43 -30.10 -17.82
C VAL A 328 -13.40 -29.11 -17.20
N LYS A 329 -14.66 -29.06 -17.63
CA LYS A 329 -15.67 -28.20 -16.99
C LYS A 329 -15.90 -28.57 -15.53
N ALA A 330 -15.92 -29.86 -15.19
CA ALA A 330 -16.05 -30.29 -13.80
C ALA A 330 -14.90 -29.74 -12.94
N ILE A 331 -13.66 -29.92 -13.38
CA ILE A 331 -12.47 -29.37 -12.68
C ILE A 331 -12.57 -27.85 -12.50
N LEU A 332 -12.89 -27.11 -13.57
CA LEU A 332 -12.99 -25.66 -13.51
C LEU A 332 -14.11 -25.19 -12.58
N THR A 333 -15.24 -25.89 -12.56
CA THR A 333 -16.42 -25.53 -11.75
C THR A 333 -16.23 -25.89 -10.27
N GLU A 334 -15.71 -27.09 -9.99
CA GLU A 334 -15.46 -27.57 -8.62
C GLU A 334 -14.44 -26.71 -7.87
N ASN A 335 -13.49 -26.15 -8.59
CA ASN A 335 -12.42 -25.32 -8.02
C ASN A 335 -12.63 -23.81 -8.26
N ASP A 336 -13.81 -23.37 -8.72
CA ASP A 336 -14.15 -21.96 -9.06
C ASP A 336 -13.10 -21.27 -9.97
N ILE A 337 -12.51 -22.02 -10.90
CA ILE A 337 -11.46 -21.51 -11.79
C ILE A 337 -12.06 -20.68 -12.92
N LYS A 338 -11.72 -19.41 -12.98
CA LYS A 338 -12.14 -18.47 -14.04
C LYS A 338 -11.01 -18.26 -15.04
N LEU A 339 -11.09 -18.86 -16.20
CA LEU A 339 -10.06 -18.76 -17.24
C LEU A 339 -9.75 -17.32 -17.71
N ASN A 340 -10.67 -16.38 -17.49
CA ASN A 340 -10.44 -14.96 -17.81
C ASN A 340 -9.69 -14.24 -16.69
N ASN A 341 -9.62 -14.81 -15.50
CA ASN A 341 -8.86 -14.33 -14.34
C ASN A 341 -8.25 -15.52 -13.59
N PRO A 342 -7.25 -16.22 -14.20
CA PRO A 342 -6.73 -17.47 -13.66
C PRO A 342 -5.70 -17.29 -12.54
N GLU A 343 -5.40 -16.06 -12.16
CA GLU A 343 -4.29 -15.70 -11.27
C GLU A 343 -4.40 -16.38 -9.90
N ASP A 344 -5.62 -16.50 -9.38
CA ASP A 344 -5.90 -17.12 -8.08
C ASP A 344 -6.29 -18.60 -8.15
N ALA A 345 -6.19 -19.23 -9.33
CA ALA A 345 -6.56 -20.61 -9.51
C ALA A 345 -5.55 -21.58 -8.88
N PRO A 346 -5.97 -22.69 -8.28
CA PRO A 346 -5.05 -23.74 -7.87
C PRO A 346 -4.29 -24.28 -9.08
N THR A 347 -2.98 -24.01 -9.14
CA THR A 347 -2.15 -24.36 -10.32
C THR A 347 -2.18 -25.85 -10.65
N ALA A 348 -2.20 -26.70 -9.61
CA ALA A 348 -2.29 -28.15 -9.80
C ALA A 348 -3.59 -28.59 -10.49
N GLU A 349 -4.72 -27.96 -10.15
CA GLU A 349 -6.01 -28.30 -10.75
C GLU A 349 -6.13 -27.76 -12.18
N LEU A 350 -5.59 -26.57 -12.43
CA LEU A 350 -5.51 -26.02 -13.78
C LEU A 350 -4.57 -26.83 -14.68
N GLN A 351 -3.45 -27.36 -14.12
CA GLN A 351 -2.57 -28.28 -14.80
C GLN A 351 -3.29 -29.58 -15.18
N LYS A 352 -4.08 -30.19 -14.28
CA LYS A 352 -4.90 -31.37 -14.60
C LYS A 352 -5.84 -31.11 -15.77
N ALA A 353 -6.47 -29.93 -15.82
CA ALA A 353 -7.33 -29.57 -16.93
C ALA A 353 -6.57 -29.50 -18.27
N VAL A 354 -5.32 -29.00 -18.23
CA VAL A 354 -4.43 -28.98 -19.42
C VAL A 354 -4.00 -30.39 -19.80
N ASP A 355 -3.60 -31.23 -18.85
CA ASP A 355 -3.15 -32.59 -19.08
C ASP A 355 -4.23 -33.42 -19.78
N LEU A 356 -5.49 -33.32 -19.36
CA LEU A 356 -6.65 -33.95 -20.03
C LEU A 356 -6.82 -33.49 -21.50
N LEU A 357 -6.45 -32.24 -21.79
CA LEU A 357 -6.55 -31.67 -23.14
C LEU A 357 -5.36 -32.06 -24.03
N VAL A 358 -4.20 -32.41 -23.43
CA VAL A 358 -2.97 -32.71 -24.16
C VAL A 358 -2.74 -34.20 -24.36
N GLU A 359 -3.04 -35.07 -23.35
CA GLU A 359 -2.75 -36.51 -23.42
C GLU A 359 -3.51 -37.25 -24.53
N LYS A 360 -4.67 -36.74 -24.94
CA LYS A 360 -5.51 -37.38 -25.97
C LYS A 360 -5.39 -36.74 -27.38
N GLU A 361 -4.47 -35.82 -27.59
CA GLU A 361 -4.04 -35.44 -28.96
C GLU A 361 -3.00 -36.42 -29.53
N SER A 362 -2.51 -37.39 -28.70
CA SER A 362 -1.46 -38.32 -29.07
C SER A 362 -1.97 -39.72 -29.43
N GLU A 363 -3.30 -39.92 -29.42
CA GLU A 363 -3.99 -41.14 -29.93
C GLU A 363 -4.82 -40.79 -31.18
#